data_6aac57d96491286ce25fd2e365fc8582
#
_entry.id   6aac57d96491286ce25fd2e365fc8582
#
_cell.length_a   1.000
_cell.length_b   1.000
_cell.length_c   1.000
_cell.angle_alpha   90.00
_cell.angle_beta   90.00
_cell.angle_gamma   90.00
#
_symmetry.space_group_name_H-M   'P 1'
#
loop_
_entity.id
_entity.type
_entity.pdbx_description
1 polymer ?
#
loop_
_entity_poly.entity_id
_entity_poly.type
_entity_poly.pdbx_seq_one_letter_code
_entity_poly.pdbx_strand_id
1 'polypeptide(L)'
;MESAPGAETIIGGKRRLYFAGTSYFGLHGHADLIRAGVKAFQKYGTHSATSRAGFGNNPVLLEVEEQLKEFFGETDAAYFGSGYLSSLVLAQSLAEKYDAVFVDEAAHFCIADSAHSLGKPVYRFRHRDAGDLRRKLQTKLKPRQTPFLMTDGVFPTYGYIAPVPDYLDVITPYKGLIGLDDAHGVGVLGPNGRGTYEHFGVASEGLHLAGTLSKAFGGHGGFIVGGKKLIAGARTTAGAYIGSTPTPTPIAAAAAKGIEILRSHPEMRDRLRKNVSLVKAGLKKLGVPIDDTPVPIVAWSTGSAEKMKKVQRLLMNRGIAIAYLKYIGAPSEGVLRVTVFSTHTVEHISRLLKELATAL
;
A
#
# COMPACT_ATOMS: atom_id res chain seq x y z
N MET A 1 -7.86 -19.29 5.17
CA MET A 1 -8.07 -19.13 3.72
C MET A 1 -7.43 -20.32 3.05
N GLU A 2 -8.18 -21.02 2.20
CA GLU A 2 -7.80 -22.32 1.61
C GLU A 2 -7.78 -22.26 0.08
N SER A 3 -7.91 -21.07 -0.48
CA SER A 3 -7.74 -20.79 -1.91
C SER A 3 -7.12 -19.40 -2.09
N ALA A 4 -6.71 -19.07 -3.33
CA ALA A 4 -6.24 -17.73 -3.65
C ALA A 4 -7.32 -16.66 -3.33
N PRO A 5 -6.93 -15.47 -2.84
CA PRO A 5 -7.87 -14.39 -2.57
C PRO A 5 -8.39 -13.76 -3.87
N GLY A 6 -9.70 -13.73 -4.01
CA GLY A 6 -10.44 -13.11 -5.12
C GLY A 6 -11.80 -12.62 -4.65
N ALA A 7 -12.72 -12.31 -5.56
CA ALA A 7 -14.10 -11.93 -5.22
C ALA A 7 -14.81 -13.03 -4.40
N GLU A 8 -14.42 -14.27 -4.63
CA GLU A 8 -14.77 -15.42 -3.82
C GLU A 8 -13.50 -16.14 -3.36
N THR A 9 -13.55 -16.73 -2.16
CA THR A 9 -12.46 -17.54 -1.61
C THR A 9 -12.99 -18.62 -0.68
N ILE A 10 -12.19 -19.65 -0.37
CA ILE A 10 -12.55 -20.71 0.56
C ILE A 10 -12.05 -20.33 1.95
N ILE A 11 -12.96 -20.28 2.93
CA ILE A 11 -12.66 -20.01 4.33
C ILE A 11 -13.43 -21.04 5.19
N GLY A 12 -12.70 -21.85 5.97
CA GLY A 12 -13.27 -22.91 6.79
C GLY A 12 -14.05 -23.92 5.95
N GLY A 13 -13.48 -24.41 4.86
CA GLY A 13 -14.08 -25.39 3.95
C GLY A 13 -15.26 -24.87 3.12
N LYS A 14 -15.63 -23.60 3.21
CA LYS A 14 -16.81 -23.04 2.51
C LYS A 14 -16.42 -21.90 1.58
N ARG A 15 -16.97 -21.91 0.36
CA ARG A 15 -16.88 -20.77 -0.58
C ARG A 15 -17.67 -19.59 -0.03
N ARG A 16 -17.03 -18.40 -0.06
CA ARG A 16 -17.61 -17.15 0.47
C ARG A 16 -17.32 -16.01 -0.46
N LEU A 17 -18.25 -15.08 -0.57
CA LEU A 17 -17.97 -13.75 -1.11
C LEU A 17 -16.97 -13.06 -0.18
N TYR A 18 -15.89 -12.51 -0.74
CA TYR A 18 -14.78 -12.01 0.03
C TYR A 18 -14.57 -10.52 -0.20
N PHE A 19 -14.96 -9.72 0.79
CA PHE A 19 -14.81 -8.27 0.83
C PHE A 19 -13.81 -7.86 1.91
N ALA A 20 -12.70 -8.60 2.02
CA ALA A 20 -11.62 -8.31 2.97
C ALA A 20 -10.25 -8.46 2.30
N GLY A 21 -9.16 -8.20 3.04
CA GLY A 21 -7.80 -8.27 2.49
C GLY A 21 -7.46 -7.10 1.56
N THR A 22 -6.58 -7.34 0.59
CA THR A 22 -5.99 -6.28 -0.26
C THR A 22 -5.74 -6.72 -1.70
N SER A 23 -6.42 -7.77 -2.17
CA SER A 23 -6.30 -8.30 -3.54
C SER A 23 -7.13 -7.48 -4.55
N TYR A 24 -6.90 -6.17 -4.63
CA TYR A 24 -7.74 -5.21 -5.34
C TYR A 24 -8.10 -5.60 -6.77
N PHE A 25 -7.20 -6.31 -7.46
CA PHE A 25 -7.38 -6.74 -8.85
C PHE A 25 -7.54 -8.26 -9.01
N GLY A 26 -7.53 -9.03 -7.91
CA GLY A 26 -7.66 -10.48 -7.95
C GLY A 26 -6.47 -11.21 -8.56
N LEU A 27 -5.30 -10.58 -8.61
CA LEU A 27 -4.12 -11.12 -9.29
C LEU A 27 -3.41 -12.24 -8.53
N HIS A 28 -3.60 -12.38 -7.22
CA HIS A 28 -2.89 -13.36 -6.38
C HIS A 28 -3.09 -14.84 -6.80
N GLY A 29 -4.18 -15.13 -7.51
CA GLY A 29 -4.47 -16.44 -8.08
C GLY A 29 -4.46 -16.48 -9.62
N HIS A 30 -3.97 -15.43 -10.27
CA HIS A 30 -4.00 -15.31 -11.72
C HIS A 30 -3.09 -16.36 -12.38
N ALA A 31 -3.61 -17.05 -13.38
CA ALA A 31 -2.91 -18.17 -14.03
C ALA A 31 -1.53 -17.77 -14.60
N ASP A 32 -1.41 -16.56 -15.15
CA ASP A 32 -0.14 -16.09 -15.72
C ASP A 32 0.93 -15.82 -14.66
N LEU A 33 0.54 -15.30 -13.48
CA LEU A 33 1.46 -15.12 -12.36
C LEU A 33 1.97 -16.47 -11.86
N ILE A 34 1.06 -17.43 -11.73
CA ILE A 34 1.41 -18.81 -11.32
C ILE A 34 2.35 -19.43 -12.34
N ARG A 35 2.05 -19.35 -13.65
CA ARG A 35 2.91 -19.88 -14.71
C ARG A 35 4.31 -19.25 -14.71
N ALA A 36 4.39 -17.93 -14.55
CA ALA A 36 5.66 -17.22 -14.46
C ALA A 36 6.49 -17.71 -13.27
N GLY A 37 5.85 -17.87 -12.11
CA GLY A 37 6.49 -18.38 -10.90
C GLY A 37 7.00 -19.81 -11.07
N VAL A 38 6.19 -20.72 -11.61
CA VAL A 38 6.58 -22.11 -11.86
C VAL A 38 7.79 -22.19 -12.82
N LYS A 39 7.77 -21.43 -13.92
CA LYS A 39 8.88 -21.36 -14.87
C LYS A 39 10.18 -20.86 -14.21
N ALA A 40 10.08 -19.82 -13.38
CA ALA A 40 11.24 -19.29 -12.66
C ALA A 40 11.76 -20.29 -11.62
N PHE A 41 10.86 -20.99 -10.91
CA PHE A 41 11.22 -22.05 -9.97
C PHE A 41 12.03 -23.17 -10.63
N GLN A 42 11.57 -23.66 -11.79
CA GLN A 42 12.25 -24.69 -12.57
C GLN A 42 13.63 -24.26 -13.07
N LYS A 43 13.78 -22.99 -13.46
CA LYS A 43 15.02 -22.48 -14.05
C LYS A 43 16.05 -22.03 -13.01
N TYR A 44 15.61 -21.40 -11.92
CA TYR A 44 16.48 -20.69 -10.98
C TYR A 44 16.43 -21.22 -9.54
N GLY A 45 15.59 -22.21 -9.26
CA GLY A 45 15.37 -22.70 -7.90
C GLY A 45 14.57 -21.71 -7.06
N THR A 46 14.68 -21.83 -5.73
CA THR A 46 13.92 -21.02 -4.75
C THR A 46 14.43 -19.60 -4.65
N HIS A 47 15.74 -19.42 -4.46
CA HIS A 47 16.40 -18.11 -4.32
C HIS A 47 17.92 -18.26 -4.54
N SER A 48 18.63 -17.14 -4.65
CA SER A 48 20.07 -17.10 -4.97
C SER A 48 21.03 -17.50 -3.83
N ALA A 49 20.51 -17.70 -2.60
CA ALA A 49 21.29 -18.01 -1.39
C ALA A 49 22.44 -17.03 -1.07
N THR A 50 22.37 -15.81 -1.62
CA THR A 50 23.34 -14.73 -1.38
C THR A 50 22.66 -13.38 -1.56
N SER A 51 23.27 -12.29 -1.05
CA SER A 51 22.73 -10.93 -1.23
C SER A 51 22.88 -10.45 -2.67
N ARG A 52 22.14 -9.40 -3.02
CA ARG A 52 22.21 -8.78 -4.35
C ARG A 52 23.59 -8.19 -4.66
N ALA A 53 24.28 -7.68 -3.64
CA ALA A 53 25.63 -7.15 -3.77
C ALA A 53 26.70 -8.26 -4.03
N GLY A 54 26.38 -9.52 -3.65
CA GLY A 54 27.17 -10.68 -4.02
C GLY A 54 26.87 -11.14 -5.45
N PHE A 55 26.38 -12.35 -5.64
CA PHE A 55 25.97 -12.88 -6.93
C PHE A 55 24.44 -13.02 -7.05
N GLY A 56 23.68 -12.38 -6.15
CA GLY A 56 22.24 -12.55 -6.02
C GLY A 56 21.38 -11.75 -7.00
N ASN A 57 21.96 -11.03 -7.96
CA ASN A 57 21.22 -10.34 -9.02
C ASN A 57 20.71 -11.35 -10.06
N ASN A 58 19.64 -12.03 -9.73
CA ASN A 58 18.97 -12.94 -10.66
C ASN A 58 18.18 -12.16 -11.73
N PRO A 59 18.11 -12.63 -13.00
CA PRO A 59 17.37 -11.97 -14.06
C PRO A 59 15.92 -11.62 -13.72
N VAL A 60 15.21 -12.45 -12.96
CA VAL A 60 13.81 -12.15 -12.58
C VAL A 60 13.69 -10.98 -11.59
N LEU A 61 14.72 -10.73 -10.77
CA LEU A 61 14.75 -9.57 -9.88
C LEU A 61 14.97 -8.28 -10.67
N LEU A 62 15.86 -8.33 -11.66
CA LEU A 62 16.10 -7.22 -12.59
C LEU A 62 14.86 -6.93 -13.44
N GLU A 63 14.15 -7.96 -13.86
CA GLU A 63 12.87 -7.81 -14.58
C GLU A 63 11.83 -7.06 -13.74
N VAL A 64 11.71 -7.36 -12.44
CA VAL A 64 10.82 -6.59 -11.55
C VAL A 64 11.19 -5.11 -11.55
N GLU A 65 12.49 -4.79 -11.43
CA GLU A 65 12.96 -3.40 -11.42
C GLU A 65 12.69 -2.71 -12.76
N GLU A 66 12.85 -3.40 -13.88
CA GLU A 66 12.55 -2.86 -15.21
C GLU A 66 11.03 -2.59 -15.35
N GLN A 67 10.18 -3.55 -14.98
CA GLN A 67 8.72 -3.37 -15.01
C GLN A 67 8.27 -2.22 -14.10
N LEU A 68 8.91 -2.02 -12.93
CA LEU A 68 8.63 -0.89 -12.05
C LEU A 68 9.00 0.44 -12.71
N LYS A 69 10.18 0.54 -13.34
CA LYS A 69 10.59 1.73 -14.08
C LYS A 69 9.57 2.12 -15.16
N GLU A 70 9.16 1.16 -15.97
CA GLU A 70 8.18 1.38 -17.03
C GLU A 70 6.81 1.77 -16.47
N PHE A 71 6.35 1.11 -15.39
CA PHE A 71 5.05 1.39 -14.78
C PHE A 71 4.99 2.81 -14.18
N PHE A 72 6.04 3.22 -13.47
CA PHE A 72 6.08 4.52 -12.82
C PHE A 72 6.63 5.64 -13.72
N GLY A 73 7.26 5.30 -14.83
CA GLY A 73 7.94 6.27 -15.70
C GLY A 73 9.20 6.84 -15.05
N GLU A 74 9.88 6.04 -14.24
CA GLU A 74 11.08 6.43 -13.50
C GLU A 74 12.36 5.89 -14.12
N THR A 75 13.50 6.49 -13.76
CA THR A 75 14.78 6.13 -14.39
C THR A 75 15.45 4.93 -13.75
N ASP A 76 15.10 4.60 -12.50
CA ASP A 76 15.64 3.45 -11.78
C ASP A 76 14.65 2.95 -10.70
N ALA A 77 14.86 1.73 -10.22
CA ALA A 77 14.06 1.09 -9.18
C ALA A 77 14.92 0.16 -8.32
N ALA A 78 14.53 -0.04 -7.07
CA ALA A 78 15.08 -1.08 -6.21
C ALA A 78 13.95 -1.96 -5.67
N TYR A 79 14.10 -3.27 -5.84
CA TYR A 79 13.14 -4.28 -5.39
C TYR A 79 13.77 -5.17 -4.31
N PHE A 80 13.03 -5.46 -3.25
CA PHE A 80 13.50 -6.19 -2.07
C PHE A 80 12.39 -7.02 -1.40
N GLY A 81 12.78 -7.87 -0.44
CA GLY A 81 11.99 -8.98 0.09
C GLY A 81 10.66 -8.63 0.78
N SER A 82 10.43 -7.41 1.25
CA SER A 82 9.22 -7.08 1.99
C SER A 82 8.80 -5.62 1.85
N GLY A 83 7.49 -5.39 1.62
CA GLY A 83 6.90 -4.05 1.66
C GLY A 83 7.01 -3.38 3.04
N TYR A 84 7.15 -4.14 4.11
CA TYR A 84 7.39 -3.58 5.45
C TYR A 84 8.71 -2.80 5.54
N LEU A 85 9.69 -3.15 4.73
CA LEU A 85 11.00 -2.49 4.68
C LEU A 85 11.02 -1.26 3.77
N SER A 86 9.96 -0.98 3.03
CA SER A 86 9.97 0.05 1.98
C SER A 86 10.28 1.44 2.54
N SER A 87 9.62 1.83 3.62
CA SER A 87 9.87 3.11 4.30
C SER A 87 11.28 3.17 4.90
N LEU A 88 11.81 2.06 5.41
CA LEU A 88 13.15 1.99 5.97
C LEU A 88 14.23 2.12 4.89
N VAL A 89 14.10 1.36 3.79
CA VAL A 89 15.04 1.43 2.65
C VAL A 89 15.05 2.84 2.07
N LEU A 90 13.87 3.45 1.86
CA LEU A 90 13.76 4.82 1.38
C LEU A 90 14.47 5.80 2.32
N ALA A 91 14.18 5.73 3.62
CA ALA A 91 14.74 6.64 4.61
C ALA A 91 16.27 6.49 4.75
N GLN A 92 16.78 5.26 4.73
CA GLN A 92 18.22 4.98 4.74
C GLN A 92 18.92 5.49 3.47
N SER A 93 18.25 5.40 2.31
CA SER A 93 18.79 5.92 1.04
C SER A 93 18.92 7.44 1.02
N LEU A 94 18.19 8.13 1.87
CA LEU A 94 18.17 9.59 2.00
C LEU A 94 18.83 10.09 3.29
N ALA A 95 19.45 9.22 4.09
CA ALA A 95 19.87 9.51 5.46
C ALA A 95 20.76 10.76 5.63
N GLU A 96 21.58 11.09 4.63
CA GLU A 96 22.42 12.28 4.66
C GLU A 96 21.72 13.58 4.26
N LYS A 97 20.45 13.50 3.82
CA LYS A 97 19.72 14.63 3.26
C LYS A 97 18.72 15.27 4.22
N TYR A 98 18.55 14.74 5.41
CA TYR A 98 17.61 15.26 6.41
C TYR A 98 18.17 15.11 7.82
N ASP A 99 17.66 15.91 8.75
CA ASP A 99 18.14 16.00 10.14
C ASP A 99 17.12 15.55 11.17
N ALA A 100 15.83 15.62 10.84
CA ALA A 100 14.74 15.25 11.74
C ALA A 100 13.59 14.63 10.94
N VAL A 101 12.87 13.70 11.58
CA VAL A 101 11.75 12.97 10.97
C VAL A 101 10.44 13.44 11.58
N PHE A 102 9.44 13.67 10.73
CA PHE A 102 8.07 14.00 11.11
C PHE A 102 7.15 12.88 10.62
N VAL A 103 6.35 12.32 11.53
CA VAL A 103 5.52 11.14 11.25
C VAL A 103 4.06 11.43 11.59
N ASP A 104 3.14 11.11 10.68
CA ASP A 104 1.71 11.13 10.98
C ASP A 104 1.40 10.14 12.13
N GLU A 105 0.62 10.56 13.12
CA GLU A 105 0.36 9.73 14.32
C GLU A 105 -0.41 8.44 14.02
N ALA A 106 -1.14 8.38 12.89
CA ALA A 106 -1.84 7.20 12.41
C ALA A 106 -1.09 6.48 11.25
N ALA A 107 0.18 6.83 11.00
CA ALA A 107 0.99 6.15 9.99
C ALA A 107 1.18 4.67 10.34
N HIS A 108 1.25 3.83 9.31
CA HIS A 108 1.44 2.39 9.44
C HIS A 108 2.67 2.05 10.31
N PHE A 109 2.62 0.93 11.03
CA PHE A 109 3.70 0.49 11.94
C PHE A 109 5.07 0.48 11.27
N CYS A 110 5.19 0.05 10.01
CA CYS A 110 6.45 0.05 9.28
C CYS A 110 7.07 1.45 9.13
N ILE A 111 6.27 2.49 9.02
CA ILE A 111 6.74 3.89 8.95
C ILE A 111 7.25 4.33 10.31
N ALA A 112 6.48 4.06 11.37
CA ALA A 112 6.86 4.40 12.73
C ALA A 112 8.14 3.68 13.17
N ASP A 113 8.23 2.37 12.92
CA ASP A 113 9.42 1.56 13.24
C ASP A 113 10.63 2.04 12.44
N SER A 114 10.44 2.33 11.14
CA SER A 114 11.50 2.88 10.29
C SER A 114 12.02 4.20 10.85
N ALA A 115 11.14 5.13 11.18
CA ALA A 115 11.52 6.45 11.70
C ALA A 115 12.37 6.34 12.99
N HIS A 116 11.99 5.45 13.93
CA HIS A 116 12.71 5.26 15.18
C HIS A 116 14.08 4.59 14.98
N SER A 117 14.24 3.75 13.95
CA SER A 117 15.52 3.04 13.69
C SER A 117 16.62 3.91 13.07
N LEU A 118 16.30 5.16 12.66
CA LEU A 118 17.24 6.03 11.95
C LEU A 118 18.22 6.80 12.86
N GLY A 119 18.03 6.75 14.18
CA GLY A 119 18.87 7.47 15.14
C GLY A 119 18.75 9.00 15.06
N LYS A 120 17.68 9.53 14.46
CA LYS A 120 17.39 10.97 14.32
C LYS A 120 16.21 11.37 15.19
N PRO A 121 16.06 12.66 15.55
CA PRO A 121 14.88 13.15 16.25
C PRO A 121 13.59 12.83 15.47
N VAL A 122 12.59 12.24 16.16
CA VAL A 122 11.29 11.88 15.58
C VAL A 122 10.20 12.68 16.28
N TYR A 123 9.37 13.34 15.49
CA TYR A 123 8.24 14.14 15.96
C TYR A 123 6.95 13.68 15.32
N ARG A 124 5.94 13.35 16.12
CA ARG A 124 4.62 13.00 15.64
C ARG A 124 3.77 14.28 15.48
N PHE A 125 2.95 14.30 14.42
CA PHE A 125 1.93 15.31 14.22
C PHE A 125 0.55 14.65 14.05
N ARG A 126 -0.51 15.43 14.29
CA ARG A 126 -1.89 14.92 14.24
C ARG A 126 -2.25 14.41 12.86
N HIS A 127 -3.02 13.33 12.83
CA HIS A 127 -3.43 12.64 11.63
C HIS A 127 -3.99 13.57 10.55
N ARG A 128 -3.35 13.59 9.39
CA ARG A 128 -3.71 14.39 8.21
C ARG A 128 -3.81 15.90 8.46
N ASP A 129 -3.16 16.42 9.48
CA ASP A 129 -3.20 17.83 9.88
C ASP A 129 -1.92 18.58 9.46
N ALA A 130 -1.95 19.19 8.27
CA ALA A 130 -0.85 20.01 7.75
C ALA A 130 -0.58 21.25 8.64
N GLY A 131 -1.60 21.78 9.35
CA GLY A 131 -1.45 22.87 10.30
C GLY A 131 -0.66 22.45 11.54
N ASP A 132 -0.89 21.23 12.06
CA ASP A 132 -0.09 20.70 13.17
C ASP A 132 1.34 20.37 12.70
N LEU A 133 1.52 19.81 11.49
CA LEU A 133 2.83 19.61 10.90
C LEU A 133 3.61 20.95 10.83
N ARG A 134 3.00 22.02 10.32
CA ARG A 134 3.60 23.36 10.26
C ARG A 134 4.04 23.86 11.62
N ARG A 135 3.17 23.73 12.63
CA ARG A 135 3.48 24.14 14.01
C ARG A 135 4.64 23.30 14.60
N LYS A 136 4.67 22.01 14.32
CA LYS A 136 5.77 21.10 14.76
C LYS A 136 7.09 21.47 14.08
N LEU A 137 7.10 21.77 12.80
CA LEU A 137 8.29 22.22 12.08
C LEU A 137 8.83 23.51 12.71
N GLN A 138 7.99 24.51 12.94
CA GLN A 138 8.37 25.80 13.53
C GLN A 138 8.96 25.68 14.94
N THR A 139 8.45 24.72 15.74
CA THR A 139 8.83 24.60 17.16
C THR A 139 9.93 23.57 17.43
N LYS A 140 10.16 22.62 16.53
CA LYS A 140 11.07 21.50 16.76
C LYS A 140 12.30 21.52 15.87
N LEU A 141 12.22 22.12 14.68
CA LEU A 141 13.35 22.21 13.77
C LEU A 141 14.30 23.34 14.21
N LYS A 142 15.59 23.04 14.24
CA LYS A 142 16.63 24.06 14.45
C LYS A 142 16.93 24.78 13.12
N PRO A 143 17.49 26.00 13.16
CA PRO A 143 17.92 26.69 11.94
C PRO A 143 18.80 25.81 11.04
N ARG A 144 18.54 25.83 9.75
CA ARG A 144 19.27 25.06 8.71
C ARG A 144 19.06 23.54 8.72
N GLN A 145 18.23 23.02 9.61
CA GLN A 145 17.87 21.59 9.56
C GLN A 145 16.85 21.33 8.47
N THR A 146 17.00 20.17 7.80
CA THR A 146 16.09 19.68 6.77
C THR A 146 15.15 18.63 7.36
N PRO A 147 13.83 18.81 7.29
CA PRO A 147 12.86 17.83 7.76
C PRO A 147 12.62 16.73 6.73
N PHE A 148 12.31 15.53 7.21
CA PHE A 148 11.78 14.44 6.42
C PHE A 148 10.41 14.02 6.95
N LEU A 149 9.37 14.24 6.17
CA LEU A 149 8.02 13.75 6.45
C LEU A 149 7.89 12.31 5.99
N MET A 150 7.47 11.42 6.88
CA MET A 150 7.13 10.03 6.56
C MET A 150 5.65 9.77 6.83
N THR A 151 4.90 9.33 5.83
CA THR A 151 3.46 9.09 5.93
C THR A 151 2.99 8.04 4.94
N ASP A 152 1.82 7.43 5.21
CA ASP A 152 1.11 6.67 4.19
C ASP A 152 0.59 7.61 3.10
N GLY A 153 0.53 7.15 1.86
CA GLY A 153 -0.23 7.80 0.79
C GLY A 153 -1.72 7.54 0.94
N VAL A 154 -2.07 6.29 1.25
CA VAL A 154 -3.42 5.86 1.61
C VAL A 154 -3.37 5.09 2.92
N PHE A 155 -4.02 5.61 3.94
CA PHE A 155 -4.05 5.03 5.28
C PHE A 155 -4.85 3.71 5.32
N PRO A 156 -4.30 2.63 5.92
CA PRO A 156 -4.80 1.27 5.74
C PRO A 156 -6.16 1.00 6.37
N THR A 157 -6.55 1.70 7.43
CA THR A 157 -7.77 1.41 8.18
C THR A 157 -9.01 1.94 7.48
N TYR A 158 -9.06 3.23 7.21
CA TYR A 158 -10.23 3.90 6.61
C TYR A 158 -10.12 4.12 5.10
N GLY A 159 -8.92 4.00 4.54
CA GLY A 159 -8.68 4.36 3.14
C GLY A 159 -8.63 5.87 2.91
N TYR A 160 -8.34 6.65 3.95
CA TYR A 160 -8.11 8.08 3.80
C TYR A 160 -6.86 8.34 2.97
N ILE A 161 -6.93 9.33 2.08
CA ILE A 161 -5.79 9.76 1.28
C ILE A 161 -5.05 10.85 2.06
N ALA A 162 -3.72 10.78 2.12
CA ALA A 162 -2.90 11.83 2.69
C ALA A 162 -3.05 13.13 1.88
N PRO A 163 -3.16 14.31 2.53
CA PRO A 163 -3.27 15.60 1.83
C PRO A 163 -1.87 16.04 1.32
N VAL A 164 -1.34 15.31 0.34
CA VAL A 164 0.02 15.53 -0.17
C VAL A 164 0.27 16.95 -0.67
N PRO A 165 -0.67 17.64 -1.37
CA PRO A 165 -0.48 19.04 -1.73
C PRO A 165 -0.24 19.94 -0.52
N ASP A 166 -1.06 19.81 0.55
CA ASP A 166 -0.92 20.61 1.76
C ASP A 166 0.40 20.32 2.48
N TYR A 167 0.86 19.07 2.45
CA TYR A 167 2.17 18.70 3.01
C TYR A 167 3.33 19.31 2.22
N LEU A 168 3.24 19.33 0.89
CA LEU A 168 4.23 19.99 0.04
C LEU A 168 4.31 21.48 0.34
N ASP A 169 3.17 22.17 0.47
CA ASP A 169 3.13 23.59 0.81
C ASP A 169 3.79 23.91 2.16
N VAL A 170 3.67 22.98 3.11
CA VAL A 170 4.24 23.15 4.45
C VAL A 170 5.74 22.85 4.49
N ILE A 171 6.22 21.84 3.73
CA ILE A 171 7.59 21.33 3.87
C ILE A 171 8.59 22.00 2.91
N THR A 172 8.11 22.45 1.76
CA THR A 172 8.95 23.05 0.70
C THR A 172 9.77 24.26 1.17
N PRO A 173 9.24 25.19 2.02
CA PRO A 173 10.04 26.30 2.54
C PRO A 173 11.29 25.87 3.32
N TYR A 174 11.30 24.66 3.86
CA TYR A 174 12.43 24.07 4.59
C TYR A 174 13.34 23.23 3.69
N LYS A 175 13.10 23.19 2.38
CA LYS A 175 13.72 22.23 1.44
C LYS A 175 13.56 20.77 1.93
N GLY A 176 12.45 20.51 2.61
CA GLY A 176 12.17 19.24 3.25
C GLY A 176 11.84 18.14 2.24
N LEU A 177 11.92 16.91 2.71
CA LEU A 177 11.62 15.70 1.95
C LEU A 177 10.33 15.07 2.41
N ILE A 178 9.62 14.40 1.50
CA ILE A 178 8.45 13.55 1.81
C ILE A 178 8.77 12.12 1.35
N GLY A 179 8.70 11.17 2.27
CA GLY A 179 8.69 9.74 2.00
C GLY A 179 7.26 9.22 2.09
N LEU A 180 6.69 8.89 0.95
CA LEU A 180 5.32 8.42 0.83
C LEU A 180 5.30 6.90 0.73
N ASP A 181 4.82 6.21 1.77
CA ASP A 181 4.48 4.79 1.69
C ASP A 181 3.10 4.66 1.04
N ASP A 182 3.10 4.41 -0.25
CA ASP A 182 1.86 4.36 -1.02
C ASP A 182 1.38 2.94 -1.30
N ALA A 183 1.62 2.05 -0.35
CA ALA A 183 1.31 0.62 -0.44
C ALA A 183 -0.15 0.30 -0.82
N HIS A 184 -1.09 1.19 -0.52
CA HIS A 184 -2.51 1.07 -0.87
C HIS A 184 -2.93 1.95 -2.05
N GLY A 185 -2.11 2.93 -2.45
CA GLY A 185 -2.39 3.81 -3.59
C GLY A 185 -1.80 3.32 -4.90
N VAL A 186 -0.60 2.72 -4.88
CA VAL A 186 0.04 2.19 -6.09
C VAL A 186 -0.80 1.09 -6.73
N GLY A 187 -0.93 1.14 -8.04
CA GLY A 187 -1.83 0.29 -8.84
C GLY A 187 -3.28 0.79 -8.87
N VAL A 188 -3.70 1.63 -7.91
CA VAL A 188 -5.11 2.03 -7.65
C VAL A 188 -5.38 3.47 -8.04
N LEU A 189 -4.62 4.41 -7.46
CA LEU A 189 -4.82 5.85 -7.59
C LEU A 189 -4.06 6.44 -8.78
N GLY A 190 -4.60 7.53 -9.31
CA GLY A 190 -4.07 8.23 -10.47
C GLY A 190 -4.54 7.62 -11.81
N PRO A 191 -4.38 8.35 -12.93
CA PRO A 191 -4.80 7.89 -14.26
C PRO A 191 -4.10 6.60 -14.68
N ASN A 192 -2.80 6.50 -14.41
CA ASN A 192 -1.98 5.32 -14.74
C ASN A 192 -1.80 4.33 -13.57
N GLY A 193 -2.37 4.65 -12.39
CA GLY A 193 -2.21 3.82 -11.18
C GLY A 193 -0.87 4.03 -10.47
N ARG A 194 -0.21 5.16 -10.69
CA ARG A 194 1.09 5.45 -10.08
C ARG A 194 1.01 5.87 -8.62
N GLY A 195 -0.21 6.01 -8.09
CA GLY A 195 -0.43 6.25 -6.68
C GLY A 195 -0.91 7.66 -6.32
N THR A 196 -0.76 8.01 -5.06
CA THR A 196 -1.33 9.23 -4.47
C THR A 196 -0.78 10.52 -5.10
N TYR A 197 0.51 10.57 -5.43
CA TYR A 197 1.09 11.77 -6.06
C TYR A 197 0.50 12.02 -7.46
N GLU A 198 0.28 10.96 -8.22
CA GLU A 198 -0.37 11.05 -9.55
C GLU A 198 -1.86 11.41 -9.41
N HIS A 199 -2.52 10.94 -8.36
CA HIS A 199 -3.92 11.28 -8.06
C HIS A 199 -4.11 12.79 -7.90
N PHE A 200 -3.17 13.47 -7.26
CA PHE A 200 -3.21 14.92 -7.08
C PHE A 200 -2.53 15.69 -8.22
N GLY A 201 -1.89 15.01 -9.16
CA GLY A 201 -1.13 15.67 -10.23
C GLY A 201 0.07 16.46 -9.71
N VAL A 202 0.66 16.06 -8.58
CA VAL A 202 1.80 16.75 -7.97
C VAL A 202 3.12 16.06 -8.32
N ALA A 203 4.14 16.87 -8.54
CA ALA A 203 5.52 16.43 -8.72
C ALA A 203 6.44 17.35 -7.92
N SER A 204 7.42 16.79 -7.24
CA SER A 204 8.45 17.55 -6.50
C SER A 204 9.70 16.70 -6.36
N GLU A 205 10.87 17.33 -6.52
CA GLU A 205 12.16 16.66 -6.28
C GLU A 205 12.30 16.12 -4.85
N GLY A 206 11.59 16.72 -3.89
CA GLY A 206 11.55 16.29 -2.50
C GLY A 206 10.54 15.18 -2.19
N LEU A 207 9.71 14.77 -3.16
CA LEU A 207 8.71 13.72 -2.98
C LEU A 207 9.25 12.37 -3.47
N HIS A 208 9.31 11.40 -2.58
CA HIS A 208 9.86 10.07 -2.84
C HIS A 208 8.83 8.99 -2.53
N LEU A 209 8.73 8.01 -3.42
CA LEU A 209 7.74 6.94 -3.36
C LEU A 209 8.35 5.62 -2.89
N ALA A 210 7.70 5.01 -1.92
CA ALA A 210 7.88 3.62 -1.52
C ALA A 210 6.56 2.86 -1.66
N GLY A 211 6.62 1.55 -1.92
CA GLY A 211 5.41 0.76 -2.08
C GLY A 211 5.61 -0.74 -1.92
N THR A 212 4.56 -1.49 -2.18
CA THR A 212 4.57 -2.95 -2.12
C THR A 212 3.93 -3.60 -3.34
N LEU A 213 4.46 -4.74 -3.75
CA LEU A 213 3.86 -5.60 -4.78
C LEU A 213 2.85 -6.61 -4.22
N SER A 214 2.69 -6.66 -2.88
CA SER A 214 1.87 -7.66 -2.18
C SER A 214 0.36 -7.38 -2.22
N LYS A 215 -0.09 -6.28 -2.80
CA LYS A 215 -1.49 -5.85 -2.81
C LYS A 215 -2.05 -5.77 -4.23
N ALA A 216 -2.00 -4.62 -4.86
CA ALA A 216 -2.55 -4.39 -6.20
C ALA A 216 -1.93 -5.31 -7.26
N PHE A 217 -0.65 -5.55 -7.19
CA PHE A 217 0.09 -6.30 -8.22
C PHE A 217 0.04 -7.83 -8.06
N GLY A 218 -0.53 -8.35 -6.97
CA GLY A 218 -0.67 -9.79 -6.75
C GLY A 218 0.64 -10.55 -6.51
N GLY A 219 1.77 -9.83 -6.38
CA GLY A 219 3.09 -10.38 -6.12
C GLY A 219 3.47 -10.33 -4.63
N HIS A 220 4.76 -10.15 -4.35
CA HIS A 220 5.29 -9.92 -3.01
C HIS A 220 6.56 -9.07 -3.08
N GLY A 221 6.90 -8.44 -1.95
CA GLY A 221 8.09 -7.60 -1.80
C GLY A 221 7.78 -6.12 -1.77
N GLY A 222 8.79 -5.36 -1.38
CA GLY A 222 8.79 -3.91 -1.36
C GLY A 222 9.61 -3.33 -2.51
N PHE A 223 9.34 -2.07 -2.80
CA PHE A 223 10.11 -1.34 -3.80
C PHE A 223 10.20 0.15 -3.47
N ILE A 224 11.22 0.78 -4.01
CA ILE A 224 11.30 2.23 -4.20
C ILE A 224 11.62 2.52 -5.66
N VAL A 225 11.10 3.63 -6.17
CA VAL A 225 11.33 4.09 -7.54
C VAL A 225 11.77 5.55 -7.54
N GLY A 226 12.52 5.96 -8.55
CA GLY A 226 12.96 7.36 -8.70
C GLY A 226 14.22 7.50 -9.52
N GLY A 227 14.90 8.64 -9.32
CA GLY A 227 16.16 8.95 -10.03
C GLY A 227 17.31 8.02 -9.62
N LYS A 228 18.26 7.81 -10.53
CA LYS A 228 19.47 6.96 -10.33
C LYS A 228 20.21 7.24 -9.01
N LYS A 229 20.26 8.51 -8.57
CA LYS A 229 20.95 8.90 -7.33
C LYS A 229 20.26 8.34 -6.07
N LEU A 230 18.91 8.33 -6.03
CA LEU A 230 18.14 7.74 -4.95
C LEU A 230 18.40 6.22 -4.87
N ILE A 231 18.28 5.55 -6.01
CA ILE A 231 18.41 4.09 -6.07
C ILE A 231 19.87 3.63 -5.84
N ALA A 232 20.85 4.41 -6.27
CA ALA A 232 22.24 4.17 -5.88
C ALA A 232 22.42 4.24 -4.35
N GLY A 233 21.78 5.21 -3.66
CA GLY A 233 21.73 5.27 -2.21
C GLY A 233 21.17 3.98 -1.59
N ALA A 234 20.05 3.46 -2.12
CA ALA A 234 19.50 2.18 -1.65
C ALA A 234 20.52 1.03 -1.76
N ARG A 235 21.22 0.96 -2.87
CA ARG A 235 22.18 -0.10 -3.18
C ARG A 235 23.49 0.01 -2.39
N THR A 236 23.84 1.18 -1.87
CA THR A 236 25.16 1.44 -1.22
C THR A 236 25.06 1.78 0.26
N THR A 237 23.96 2.36 0.73
CA THR A 237 23.83 2.84 2.11
C THR A 237 22.66 2.22 2.88
N ALA A 238 21.65 1.68 2.20
CA ALA A 238 20.51 1.10 2.89
C ALA A 238 20.81 -0.32 3.40
N GLY A 239 21.19 -0.44 4.67
CA GLY A 239 21.54 -1.73 5.30
C GLY A 239 20.41 -2.77 5.18
N ALA A 240 19.14 -2.34 5.24
CA ALA A 240 17.99 -3.21 5.05
C ALA A 240 17.90 -3.81 3.63
N TYR A 241 18.44 -3.13 2.61
CA TYR A 241 18.54 -3.66 1.25
C TYR A 241 19.80 -4.52 1.07
N ILE A 242 20.95 -4.01 1.50
CA ILE A 242 22.27 -4.63 1.27
C ILE A 242 22.41 -5.97 1.99
N GLY A 243 21.94 -6.02 3.26
CA GLY A 243 22.07 -7.19 4.13
C GLY A 243 20.98 -8.23 3.97
N SER A 244 19.97 -7.98 3.14
CA SER A 244 18.84 -8.89 2.99
C SER A 244 19.05 -9.91 1.88
N THR A 245 18.62 -11.16 2.11
CA THR A 245 18.41 -12.13 1.02
C THR A 245 17.31 -11.59 0.10
N PRO A 246 17.52 -11.60 -1.23
CA PRO A 246 16.51 -11.13 -2.17
C PRO A 246 15.26 -12.01 -2.17
N THR A 247 14.17 -11.47 -2.69
CA THR A 247 12.90 -12.19 -2.86
C THR A 247 13.12 -13.51 -3.60
N PRO A 248 12.43 -14.60 -3.19
CA PRO A 248 12.44 -15.85 -3.91
C PRO A 248 12.11 -15.69 -5.40
N THR A 249 12.87 -16.34 -6.26
CA THR A 249 12.79 -16.19 -7.73
C THR A 249 11.39 -16.48 -8.31
N PRO A 250 10.62 -17.48 -7.82
CA PRO A 250 9.27 -17.72 -8.30
C PRO A 250 8.32 -16.55 -8.00
N ILE A 251 8.48 -15.98 -6.81
CA ILE A 251 7.64 -14.87 -6.35
C ILE A 251 8.01 -13.57 -7.09
N ALA A 252 9.30 -13.34 -7.34
CA ALA A 252 9.75 -12.21 -8.14
C ALA A 252 9.20 -12.26 -9.58
N ALA A 253 9.27 -13.44 -10.22
CA ALA A 253 8.71 -13.61 -11.57
C ALA A 253 7.19 -13.40 -11.61
N ALA A 254 6.47 -13.88 -10.61
CA ALA A 254 5.03 -13.60 -10.47
C ALA A 254 4.77 -12.10 -10.29
N ALA A 255 5.59 -11.40 -9.48
CA ALA A 255 5.47 -9.97 -9.26
C ALA A 255 5.71 -9.16 -10.55
N ALA A 256 6.74 -9.47 -11.32
CA ALA A 256 7.00 -8.84 -12.63
C ALA A 256 5.80 -8.99 -13.56
N LYS A 257 5.24 -10.22 -13.66
CA LYS A 257 4.04 -10.48 -14.47
C LYS A 257 2.81 -9.71 -13.97
N GLY A 258 2.66 -9.53 -12.66
CA GLY A 258 1.57 -8.75 -12.07
C GLY A 258 1.65 -7.26 -12.44
N ILE A 259 2.85 -6.68 -12.46
CA ILE A 259 3.07 -5.29 -12.90
C ILE A 259 2.75 -5.15 -14.39
N GLU A 260 3.26 -6.06 -15.23
CA GLU A 260 2.99 -6.09 -16.67
C GLU A 260 1.49 -6.14 -16.97
N ILE A 261 0.74 -7.04 -16.31
CA ILE A 261 -0.71 -7.17 -16.50
C ILE A 261 -1.42 -5.87 -16.13
N LEU A 262 -1.13 -5.30 -14.96
CA LEU A 262 -1.82 -4.11 -14.49
C LEU A 262 -1.50 -2.87 -15.36
N ARG A 263 -0.30 -2.81 -15.94
CA ARG A 263 0.09 -1.80 -16.92
C ARG A 263 -0.66 -1.96 -18.25
N SER A 264 -0.76 -3.21 -18.75
CA SER A 264 -1.35 -3.51 -20.06
C SER A 264 -2.89 -3.50 -20.05
N HIS A 265 -3.52 -3.55 -18.88
CA HIS A 265 -4.97 -3.66 -18.71
C HIS A 265 -5.55 -2.52 -17.85
N PRO A 266 -5.52 -1.24 -18.34
CA PRO A 266 -6.03 -0.09 -17.59
C PRO A 266 -7.53 -0.22 -17.24
N GLU A 267 -8.31 -0.96 -18.02
CA GLU A 267 -9.73 -1.24 -17.77
C GLU A 267 -9.97 -1.98 -16.43
N MET A 268 -8.97 -2.64 -15.87
CA MET A 268 -9.06 -3.23 -14.52
C MET A 268 -9.26 -2.14 -13.46
N ARG A 269 -8.56 -0.99 -13.60
CA ARG A 269 -8.74 0.16 -12.70
C ARG A 269 -10.11 0.79 -12.84
N ASP A 270 -10.63 0.89 -14.06
CA ASP A 270 -11.96 1.44 -14.30
C ASP A 270 -13.05 0.56 -13.69
N ARG A 271 -12.92 -0.77 -13.82
CA ARG A 271 -13.80 -1.72 -13.12
C ARG A 271 -13.72 -1.55 -11.60
N LEU A 272 -12.51 -1.43 -11.05
CA LEU A 272 -12.34 -1.20 -9.61
C LEU A 272 -13.04 0.08 -9.16
N ARG A 273 -12.81 1.21 -9.85
CA ARG A 273 -13.44 2.51 -9.56
C ARG A 273 -14.96 2.42 -9.59
N LYS A 274 -15.51 1.78 -10.64
CA LYS A 274 -16.97 1.55 -10.76
C LYS A 274 -17.51 0.74 -9.57
N ASN A 275 -16.86 -0.34 -9.21
CA ASN A 275 -17.26 -1.18 -8.08
C ASN A 275 -17.17 -0.42 -6.75
N VAL A 276 -16.13 0.37 -6.53
CA VAL A 276 -15.96 1.23 -5.36
C VAL A 276 -17.11 2.23 -5.25
N SER A 277 -17.45 2.92 -6.35
CA SER A 277 -18.55 3.87 -6.39
C SER A 277 -19.90 3.21 -6.05
N LEU A 278 -20.17 2.01 -6.57
CA LEU A 278 -21.40 1.25 -6.28
C LEU A 278 -21.48 0.88 -4.80
N VAL A 279 -20.40 0.35 -4.21
CA VAL A 279 -20.36 -0.02 -2.78
C VAL A 279 -20.55 1.21 -1.91
N LYS A 280 -19.81 2.30 -2.16
CA LYS A 280 -19.90 3.53 -1.36
C LYS A 280 -21.27 4.17 -1.45
N ALA A 281 -21.86 4.26 -2.65
CA ALA A 281 -23.23 4.77 -2.83
C ALA A 281 -24.26 3.94 -2.07
N GLY A 282 -24.12 2.60 -2.11
CA GLY A 282 -24.99 1.70 -1.37
C GLY A 282 -24.86 1.86 0.15
N LEU A 283 -23.63 1.94 0.68
CA LEU A 283 -23.39 2.13 2.11
C LEU A 283 -23.88 3.50 2.60
N LYS A 284 -23.73 4.57 1.82
CA LYS A 284 -24.30 5.88 2.13
C LYS A 284 -25.84 5.81 2.26
N LYS A 285 -26.53 5.08 1.37
CA LYS A 285 -27.99 4.86 1.49
C LYS A 285 -28.37 4.10 2.75
N LEU A 286 -27.47 3.31 3.32
CA LEU A 286 -27.66 2.63 4.61
C LEU A 286 -27.27 3.50 5.82
N GLY A 287 -26.98 4.79 5.61
CA GLY A 287 -26.61 5.73 6.67
C GLY A 287 -25.17 5.59 7.19
N VAL A 288 -24.29 4.87 6.47
CA VAL A 288 -22.89 4.74 6.85
C VAL A 288 -22.11 6.00 6.44
N PRO A 289 -21.46 6.73 7.40
CA PRO A 289 -20.69 7.93 7.08
C PRO A 289 -19.34 7.53 6.45
N ILE A 290 -19.21 7.76 5.15
CA ILE A 290 -17.99 7.42 4.39
C ILE A 290 -17.64 8.51 3.39
N ASP A 291 -16.33 8.66 3.13
CA ASP A 291 -15.80 9.62 2.17
C ASP A 291 -16.03 9.17 0.72
N ASP A 292 -16.11 10.15 -0.18
CA ASP A 292 -16.16 9.94 -1.63
C ASP A 292 -14.76 9.93 -2.22
N THR A 293 -14.03 8.85 -2.01
CA THR A 293 -12.70 8.63 -2.60
C THR A 293 -12.70 7.40 -3.50
N PRO A 294 -11.84 7.31 -4.52
CA PRO A 294 -11.74 6.12 -5.38
C PRO A 294 -11.01 4.95 -4.70
N VAL A 295 -10.65 5.08 -3.41
CA VAL A 295 -9.95 4.05 -2.65
C VAL A 295 -10.86 2.85 -2.39
N PRO A 296 -10.40 1.61 -2.65
CA PRO A 296 -11.20 0.39 -2.49
C PRO A 296 -11.34 -0.09 -1.04
N ILE A 297 -11.04 0.75 -0.08
CA ILE A 297 -11.17 0.50 1.35
C ILE A 297 -12.30 1.38 1.89
N VAL A 298 -13.24 0.76 2.57
CA VAL A 298 -14.34 1.45 3.25
C VAL A 298 -14.45 0.90 4.66
N ALA A 299 -14.34 1.77 5.66
CA ALA A 299 -14.45 1.36 7.05
C ALA A 299 -15.31 2.35 7.84
N TRP A 300 -16.00 1.82 8.85
CA TRP A 300 -16.82 2.60 9.77
C TRP A 300 -16.89 1.94 11.14
N SER A 301 -17.12 2.74 12.18
CA SER A 301 -17.44 2.27 13.53
C SER A 301 -18.93 2.44 13.80
N THR A 302 -19.51 1.52 14.57
CA THR A 302 -20.86 1.65 15.14
C THR A 302 -20.82 2.12 16.59
N GLY A 303 -19.65 2.46 17.14
CA GLY A 303 -19.44 2.78 18.54
C GLY A 303 -19.45 1.58 19.49
N SER A 304 -19.67 0.36 18.98
CA SER A 304 -19.72 -0.86 19.78
C SER A 304 -19.01 -2.02 19.09
N ALA A 305 -17.94 -2.52 19.75
CA ALA A 305 -17.21 -3.70 19.30
C ALA A 305 -18.10 -4.94 19.20
N GLU A 306 -19.04 -5.11 20.16
CA GLU A 306 -19.95 -6.23 20.19
C GLU A 306 -20.91 -6.21 19.00
N LYS A 307 -21.52 -5.05 18.73
CA LYS A 307 -22.39 -4.85 17.56
C LYS A 307 -21.64 -5.17 16.26
N MET A 308 -20.44 -4.65 16.10
CA MET A 308 -19.63 -4.89 14.89
C MET A 308 -19.24 -6.35 14.70
N LYS A 309 -18.86 -7.04 15.78
CA LYS A 309 -18.57 -8.49 15.75
C LYS A 309 -19.83 -9.30 15.45
N LYS A 310 -21.01 -8.89 15.93
CA LYS A 310 -22.30 -9.51 15.59
C LYS A 310 -22.59 -9.40 14.11
N VAL A 311 -22.44 -8.20 13.54
CA VAL A 311 -22.60 -7.95 12.09
C VAL A 311 -21.63 -8.82 11.28
N GLN A 312 -20.35 -8.85 11.63
CA GLN A 312 -19.37 -9.69 10.95
C GLN A 312 -19.74 -11.18 10.98
N ARG A 313 -20.13 -11.70 12.14
CA ARG A 313 -20.54 -13.12 12.28
C ARG A 313 -21.80 -13.43 11.48
N LEU A 314 -22.79 -12.53 11.49
CA LEU A 314 -24.01 -12.69 10.71
C LEU A 314 -23.71 -12.78 9.21
N LEU A 315 -22.94 -11.86 8.68
CA LEU A 315 -22.52 -11.88 7.28
C LEU A 315 -21.70 -13.15 6.95
N MET A 316 -20.79 -13.55 7.83
CA MET A 316 -20.02 -14.78 7.66
C MET A 316 -20.92 -16.02 7.57
N ASN A 317 -21.95 -16.12 8.41
CA ASN A 317 -22.93 -17.21 8.36
C ASN A 317 -23.76 -17.20 7.07
N ARG A 318 -23.98 -16.01 6.48
CA ARG A 318 -24.66 -15.83 5.20
C ARG A 318 -23.72 -15.93 3.99
N GLY A 319 -22.47 -16.38 4.21
CA GLY A 319 -21.50 -16.62 3.13
C GLY A 319 -20.76 -15.38 2.63
N ILE A 320 -20.70 -14.30 3.42
CA ILE A 320 -20.00 -13.07 3.09
C ILE A 320 -18.94 -12.77 4.16
N ALA A 321 -17.69 -12.64 3.74
CA ALA A 321 -16.59 -12.31 4.62
C ALA A 321 -16.21 -10.83 4.51
N ILE A 322 -16.39 -10.08 5.60
CA ILE A 322 -15.86 -8.74 5.81
C ILE A 322 -14.94 -8.74 7.01
N ALA A 323 -14.11 -7.71 7.19
CA ALA A 323 -13.22 -7.61 8.33
C ALA A 323 -13.84 -6.79 9.48
N TYR A 324 -13.61 -7.23 10.71
CA TYR A 324 -13.64 -6.40 11.91
C TYR A 324 -12.20 -6.22 12.38
N LEU A 325 -11.76 -4.97 12.55
CA LEU A 325 -10.36 -4.64 12.83
C LEU A 325 -10.24 -3.72 14.04
N LYS A 326 -9.23 -4.01 14.87
CA LYS A 326 -8.59 -3.07 15.78
C LYS A 326 -7.19 -2.84 15.24
N TYR A 327 -7.00 -1.75 14.54
CA TYR A 327 -5.76 -1.48 13.82
C TYR A 327 -5.37 -0.01 13.97
N ILE A 328 -4.20 0.37 13.49
CA ILE A 328 -3.70 1.74 13.61
C ILE A 328 -4.69 2.75 13.03
N GLY A 329 -4.93 3.86 13.74
CA GLY A 329 -5.92 4.85 13.36
C GLY A 329 -7.38 4.46 13.62
N ALA A 330 -7.68 3.22 14.07
CA ALA A 330 -9.02 2.83 14.50
C ALA A 330 -9.30 3.27 15.94
N PRO A 331 -10.58 3.56 16.29
CA PRO A 331 -10.97 3.77 17.67
C PRO A 331 -10.84 2.47 18.49
N SER A 332 -10.87 2.58 19.82
CA SER A 332 -10.65 1.46 20.74
C SER A 332 -11.62 0.30 20.54
N GLU A 333 -12.86 0.59 20.15
CA GLU A 333 -13.90 -0.39 19.81
C GLU A 333 -13.67 -1.06 18.45
N GLY A 334 -12.77 -0.52 17.59
CA GLY A 334 -12.47 -1.02 16.27
C GLY A 334 -13.42 -0.53 15.18
N VAL A 335 -13.30 -1.13 13.99
CA VAL A 335 -14.10 -0.81 12.80
C VAL A 335 -14.53 -2.06 12.06
N LEU A 336 -15.68 -1.98 11.38
CA LEU A 336 -16.00 -2.86 10.25
C LEU A 336 -15.28 -2.31 9.01
N ARG A 337 -14.68 -3.19 8.22
CA ARG A 337 -13.97 -2.83 6.99
C ARG A 337 -14.39 -3.72 5.84
N VAL A 338 -14.81 -3.08 4.74
CA VAL A 338 -15.09 -3.69 3.45
C VAL A 338 -13.98 -3.30 2.49
N THR A 339 -13.45 -4.27 1.77
CA THR A 339 -12.50 -4.05 0.67
C THR A 339 -13.12 -4.49 -0.64
N VAL A 340 -13.08 -3.60 -1.63
CA VAL A 340 -13.67 -3.82 -2.95
C VAL A 340 -12.60 -4.28 -3.92
N PHE A 341 -12.94 -5.25 -4.79
CA PHE A 341 -12.05 -5.75 -5.83
C PHE A 341 -12.63 -5.47 -7.22
N SER A 342 -11.76 -5.33 -8.22
CA SER A 342 -12.17 -5.19 -9.62
C SER A 342 -12.94 -6.42 -10.14
N THR A 343 -12.74 -7.56 -9.50
CA THR A 343 -13.37 -8.84 -9.83
C THR A 343 -14.74 -9.05 -9.18
N HIS A 344 -15.18 -8.15 -8.28
CA HIS A 344 -16.57 -8.20 -7.79
C HIS A 344 -17.55 -7.88 -8.93
N THR A 345 -18.62 -8.65 -9.02
CA THR A 345 -19.73 -8.37 -9.95
C THR A 345 -20.77 -7.47 -9.27
N VAL A 346 -21.71 -6.95 -10.07
CA VAL A 346 -22.85 -6.16 -9.55
C VAL A 346 -23.71 -7.01 -8.60
N GLU A 347 -23.88 -8.31 -8.89
CA GLU A 347 -24.60 -9.26 -8.03
C GLU A 347 -23.91 -9.46 -6.69
N HIS A 348 -22.57 -9.57 -6.67
CA HIS A 348 -21.78 -9.66 -5.43
C HIS A 348 -22.00 -8.41 -4.56
N ILE A 349 -21.94 -7.23 -5.17
CA ILE A 349 -22.13 -5.95 -4.48
C ILE A 349 -23.56 -5.81 -3.96
N SER A 350 -24.56 -6.13 -4.79
CA SER A 350 -25.98 -6.08 -4.41
C SER A 350 -26.27 -7.02 -3.24
N ARG A 351 -25.71 -8.23 -3.25
CA ARG A 351 -25.83 -9.18 -2.15
C ARG A 351 -25.19 -8.65 -0.86
N LEU A 352 -23.97 -8.09 -0.93
CA LEU A 352 -23.33 -7.46 0.23
C LEU A 352 -24.22 -6.39 0.84
N LEU A 353 -24.72 -5.46 0.03
CA LEU A 353 -25.53 -4.32 0.49
C LEU A 353 -26.88 -4.77 1.08
N LYS A 354 -27.55 -5.76 0.46
CA LYS A 354 -28.79 -6.36 0.98
C LYS A 354 -28.57 -6.98 2.37
N GLU A 355 -27.50 -7.75 2.53
CA GLU A 355 -27.21 -8.42 3.79
C GLU A 355 -26.75 -7.43 4.90
N LEU A 356 -26.03 -6.36 4.51
CA LEU A 356 -25.68 -5.28 5.44
C LEU A 356 -26.93 -4.51 5.90
N ALA A 357 -27.88 -4.23 5.02
CA ALA A 357 -29.13 -3.54 5.36
C ALA A 357 -29.96 -4.27 6.45
N THR A 358 -29.80 -5.60 6.54
CA THR A 358 -30.48 -6.40 7.58
C THR A 358 -29.63 -6.63 8.82
N ALA A 359 -28.33 -6.27 8.78
CA ALA A 359 -27.37 -6.54 9.84
C ALA A 359 -27.01 -5.29 10.67
N LEU A 360 -27.09 -4.09 10.08
CA LEU A 360 -26.82 -2.81 10.70
C LEU A 360 -28.01 -2.30 11.52
#